data_e37c6b5622a941602d56e6c0546dbe29
#
_entry.id   e37c6b5622a941602d56e6c0546dbe29
#
_cell.length_a   1.000
_cell.length_b   1.000
_cell.length_c   1.000
_cell.angle_alpha   90.00
_cell.angle_beta   90.00
_cell.angle_gamma   90.00
#
_symmetry.space_group_name_H-M   'P 1'
#
loop_
_entity.id
_entity.type
_entity.pdbx_description
1 polymer ?
#
loop_
_entity_poly.entity_id
_entity_poly.type
_entity_poly.pdbx_seq_one_letter_code
_entity_poly.pdbx_strand_id
1 'polypeptide(L)'
;MDVSECAREPIHVPGYCQPFGVLLAMQAGQERISQISKNTELVFGVGAAEVVGRKLGDFFGDSNASKISEIFKAGNWKEVNPLKLTVAREGEVVAVDAILHRYDGLDFVEVEPVSAESADRASRPFHLVQGALIRLQRSMNAAELWTAVVTEVQHITGYDRVMVYKFDRDDHGSVIAEQKQEHQQSFLGLHYPASDIPEQARRLYRVNWVRYIPDVHYKPVDLIPVVDEDHKRLTDLTHCVLRSVSPVHCEYLHNMGVGASMSVSIMRDNRLWGLIACHHDTPRSLPYELRSACELLGQMVSLRIAAFEEIADRVSTNSSQAQFLAELPKSTDIATTLVTQTPSLLEFIHATGAAVCYGETTLTMGRTPSESQIRMILESTLFRVSAPIFVTDRLQDRIFEASELTDTASGVLCFTASRVRDFHVIWFRTEQVQEVRWGGEPAKPVEFDGSRLRLGPRRSFEVWKEEVRGKSQAWRPAEIEAAAELRSTLMSLL
;
A
#
# COMPACT_ATOMS: atom_id res chain seq x y z
N MET A 1 2.53 -15.68 21.30
CA MET A 1 2.29 -16.38 20.04
C MET A 1 2.79 -15.50 18.93
N ASP A 2 3.63 -16.05 18.06
CA ASP A 2 4.34 -15.24 17.07
C ASP A 2 3.38 -14.92 15.91
N VAL A 3 3.01 -13.65 15.76
CA VAL A 3 2.21 -13.09 14.64
C VAL A 3 2.88 -13.38 13.27
N SER A 4 4.14 -13.88 13.31
CA SER A 4 4.97 -14.19 12.14
C SER A 4 4.51 -15.42 11.32
N GLU A 5 3.65 -16.31 11.84
CA GLU A 5 3.23 -17.48 11.05
C GLU A 5 2.32 -17.12 9.87
N CYS A 6 1.37 -16.21 10.05
CA CYS A 6 0.57 -15.69 8.92
C CYS A 6 1.41 -14.89 7.92
N ALA A 7 2.48 -14.22 8.39
CA ALA A 7 3.40 -13.48 7.54
C ALA A 7 4.35 -14.38 6.73
N ARG A 8 4.43 -15.68 7.06
CA ARG A 8 5.27 -16.66 6.36
C ARG A 8 4.53 -17.51 5.33
N GLU A 9 3.21 -17.38 5.20
CA GLU A 9 2.45 -18.07 4.15
C GLU A 9 3.02 -17.69 2.78
N PRO A 10 3.47 -18.65 1.96
CA PRO A 10 4.07 -18.37 0.66
C PRO A 10 2.97 -18.13 -0.40
N ILE A 11 2.20 -17.04 -0.23
CA ILE A 11 1.03 -16.70 -1.05
C ILE A 11 1.35 -16.48 -2.54
N HIS A 12 2.61 -16.39 -2.91
CA HIS A 12 3.07 -16.30 -4.31
C HIS A 12 3.20 -17.64 -5.01
N VAL A 13 3.29 -18.75 -4.26
CA VAL A 13 3.37 -20.11 -4.77
C VAL A 13 2.25 -21.01 -4.22
N PRO A 14 0.96 -20.64 -4.42
CA PRO A 14 -0.16 -21.38 -3.81
C PRO A 14 -0.36 -22.79 -4.39
N GLY A 15 0.16 -23.07 -5.58
CA GLY A 15 -0.11 -24.31 -6.33
C GLY A 15 -1.51 -24.38 -6.96
N TYR A 16 -2.30 -23.31 -6.83
CA TYR A 16 -3.70 -23.24 -7.26
C TYR A 16 -3.97 -21.93 -8.01
N CYS A 17 -4.99 -21.98 -8.89
CA CYS A 17 -5.53 -20.84 -9.63
C CYS A 17 -6.98 -20.57 -9.26
N GLN A 18 -7.45 -19.36 -9.53
CA GLN A 18 -8.86 -19.00 -9.54
C GLN A 18 -9.54 -19.58 -10.80
N PRO A 19 -10.83 -19.97 -10.76
CA PRO A 19 -11.49 -20.70 -11.83
C PRO A 19 -11.98 -19.87 -13.01
N PHE A 20 -11.88 -18.54 -12.98
CA PHE A 20 -12.46 -17.67 -14.02
C PHE A 20 -11.66 -17.62 -15.34
N GLY A 21 -10.50 -18.27 -15.38
CA GLY A 21 -9.66 -18.42 -16.56
C GLY A 21 -8.81 -19.68 -16.49
N VAL A 22 -8.01 -19.92 -17.53
CA VAL A 22 -7.06 -21.04 -17.63
C VAL A 22 -5.64 -20.49 -17.68
N LEU A 23 -4.78 -20.97 -16.78
CA LEU A 23 -3.36 -20.64 -16.73
C LEU A 23 -2.55 -21.67 -17.44
N LEU A 24 -1.70 -21.27 -18.39
CA LEU A 24 -0.68 -22.11 -19.03
C LEU A 24 0.70 -21.55 -18.66
N ALA A 25 1.65 -22.45 -18.42
CA ALA A 25 3.07 -22.13 -18.28
C ALA A 25 3.91 -22.99 -19.21
N MET A 26 4.97 -22.38 -19.73
CA MET A 26 5.95 -23.00 -20.63
C MET A 26 7.35 -22.56 -20.21
N GLN A 27 8.36 -23.37 -20.49
CA GLN A 27 9.75 -22.90 -20.35
C GLN A 27 10.01 -21.73 -21.31
N ALA A 28 10.70 -20.70 -20.84
CA ALA A 28 10.93 -19.49 -21.60
C ALA A 28 11.55 -19.79 -22.99
N GLY A 29 10.86 -19.31 -24.02
CA GLY A 29 11.24 -19.54 -25.40
C GLY A 29 10.86 -20.90 -25.99
N GLN A 30 10.13 -21.74 -25.25
CA GLN A 30 9.55 -22.97 -25.75
C GLN A 30 8.05 -22.81 -26.02
N GLU A 31 7.52 -23.67 -26.92
CA GLU A 31 6.09 -23.67 -27.29
C GLU A 31 5.33 -24.83 -26.63
N ARG A 32 6.02 -25.67 -25.86
CA ARG A 32 5.43 -26.84 -25.22
C ARG A 32 4.91 -26.45 -23.83
N ILE A 33 3.65 -26.75 -23.59
CA ILE A 33 2.97 -26.48 -22.31
C ILE A 33 3.53 -27.41 -21.25
N SER A 34 4.24 -26.86 -20.28
CA SER A 34 4.82 -27.63 -19.16
C SER A 34 3.86 -27.77 -17.98
N GLN A 35 3.02 -26.74 -17.74
CA GLN A 35 2.00 -26.76 -16.69
C GLN A 35 0.71 -26.07 -17.16
N ILE A 36 -0.43 -26.50 -16.60
CA ILE A 36 -1.74 -25.90 -16.88
C ILE A 36 -2.68 -26.02 -15.68
N SER A 37 -3.58 -25.06 -15.50
CA SER A 37 -4.66 -25.20 -14.53
C SER A 37 -5.67 -26.27 -14.96
N LYS A 38 -6.20 -27.05 -14.02
CA LYS A 38 -7.02 -28.25 -14.26
C LYS A 38 -8.31 -28.00 -15.02
N ASN A 39 -8.83 -26.78 -15.00
CA ASN A 39 -10.11 -26.35 -15.61
C ASN A 39 -10.01 -26.04 -17.12
N THR A 40 -9.16 -26.75 -17.85
CA THR A 40 -8.92 -26.56 -19.30
C THR A 40 -10.18 -26.69 -20.15
N GLU A 41 -11.14 -27.51 -19.73
CA GLU A 41 -12.43 -27.69 -20.39
C GLU A 41 -13.19 -26.37 -20.57
N LEU A 42 -12.96 -25.41 -19.67
CA LEU A 42 -13.55 -24.05 -19.76
C LEU A 42 -13.23 -23.37 -21.09
N VAL A 43 -12.02 -23.56 -21.62
CA VAL A 43 -11.51 -22.88 -22.82
C VAL A 43 -11.33 -23.84 -23.97
N PHE A 44 -10.75 -25.03 -23.74
CA PHE A 44 -10.32 -25.95 -24.78
C PHE A 44 -11.26 -27.14 -25.00
N GLY A 45 -12.22 -27.39 -24.11
CA GLY A 45 -13.14 -28.53 -24.20
C GLY A 45 -12.48 -29.90 -23.95
N VAL A 46 -11.23 -29.94 -23.49
CA VAL A 46 -10.45 -31.15 -23.22
C VAL A 46 -9.83 -31.12 -21.83
N GLY A 47 -9.55 -32.27 -21.28
CA GLY A 47 -8.95 -32.40 -19.94
C GLY A 47 -7.48 -31.99 -19.88
N ALA A 48 -7.01 -31.52 -18.72
CA ALA A 48 -5.65 -31.00 -18.52
C ALA A 48 -4.55 -32.05 -18.90
N ALA A 49 -4.79 -33.32 -18.66
CA ALA A 49 -3.86 -34.40 -19.03
C ALA A 49 -3.62 -34.53 -20.56
N GLU A 50 -4.58 -34.05 -21.36
CA GLU A 50 -4.47 -34.06 -22.82
C GLU A 50 -3.72 -32.82 -23.33
N VAL A 51 -3.56 -31.78 -22.50
CA VAL A 51 -2.94 -30.52 -22.86
C VAL A 51 -1.48 -30.42 -22.44
N VAL A 52 -1.13 -30.96 -21.26
CA VAL A 52 0.26 -31.00 -20.78
C VAL A 52 1.17 -31.73 -21.76
N GLY A 53 2.33 -31.13 -22.08
CA GLY A 53 3.29 -31.66 -23.02
C GLY A 53 2.97 -31.39 -24.49
N ARG A 54 1.81 -30.84 -24.82
CA ARG A 54 1.42 -30.49 -26.21
C ARG A 54 1.95 -29.08 -26.55
N LYS A 55 1.87 -28.72 -27.84
CA LYS A 55 2.27 -27.40 -28.32
C LYS A 55 1.09 -26.39 -28.21
N LEU A 56 1.40 -25.11 -28.05
CA LEU A 56 0.40 -24.04 -28.10
C LEU A 56 -0.43 -24.09 -29.37
N GLY A 57 0.19 -24.39 -30.52
CA GLY A 57 -0.48 -24.45 -31.82
C GLY A 57 -1.60 -25.47 -31.88
N ASP A 58 -1.52 -26.55 -31.11
CA ASP A 58 -2.55 -27.60 -31.07
C ASP A 58 -3.90 -27.04 -30.52
N PHE A 59 -3.88 -25.98 -29.72
CA PHE A 59 -5.05 -25.40 -29.05
C PHE A 59 -5.42 -24.03 -29.59
N PHE A 60 -4.43 -23.19 -29.92
CA PHE A 60 -4.65 -21.82 -30.42
C PHE A 60 -4.61 -21.72 -31.95
N GLY A 61 -4.19 -22.80 -32.65
CA GLY A 61 -3.84 -22.79 -34.06
C GLY A 61 -2.47 -22.13 -34.32
N ASP A 62 -1.81 -22.52 -35.41
CA ASP A 62 -0.42 -22.11 -35.71
C ASP A 62 -0.25 -20.59 -35.80
N SER A 63 -1.22 -19.87 -36.37
CA SER A 63 -1.16 -18.41 -36.53
C SER A 63 -1.15 -17.68 -35.17
N ASN A 64 -2.00 -18.10 -34.23
CA ASN A 64 -2.07 -17.50 -32.91
C ASN A 64 -0.87 -17.89 -32.04
N ALA A 65 -0.45 -19.15 -32.13
CA ALA A 65 0.75 -19.64 -31.44
C ALA A 65 2.00 -18.88 -31.90
N SER A 66 2.16 -18.64 -33.21
CA SER A 66 3.26 -17.83 -33.75
C SER A 66 3.23 -16.40 -33.23
N LYS A 67 2.07 -15.75 -33.16
CA LYS A 67 1.94 -14.41 -32.56
C LYS A 67 2.36 -14.37 -31.10
N ILE A 68 1.91 -15.35 -30.30
CA ILE A 68 2.30 -15.45 -28.87
C ILE A 68 3.83 -15.62 -28.76
N SER A 69 4.42 -16.50 -29.55
CA SER A 69 5.87 -16.75 -29.57
C SER A 69 6.67 -15.51 -29.99
N GLU A 70 6.19 -14.76 -31.01
CA GLU A 70 6.80 -13.48 -31.43
C GLU A 70 6.78 -12.42 -30.34
N ILE A 71 5.66 -12.25 -29.63
CA ILE A 71 5.52 -11.32 -28.51
C ILE A 71 6.51 -11.68 -27.38
N PHE A 72 6.62 -12.98 -27.03
CA PHE A 72 7.59 -13.39 -26.03
C PHE A 72 9.05 -13.17 -26.45
N LYS A 73 9.37 -13.37 -27.76
CA LYS A 73 10.70 -13.06 -28.31
C LYS A 73 11.00 -11.57 -28.30
N ALA A 74 10.00 -10.75 -28.65
CA ALA A 74 10.15 -9.29 -28.63
C ALA A 74 10.19 -8.69 -27.22
N GLY A 75 9.65 -9.37 -26.21
CA GLY A 75 9.58 -8.88 -24.83
C GLY A 75 8.57 -7.75 -24.59
N ASN A 76 7.63 -7.54 -25.51
CA ASN A 76 6.69 -6.41 -25.51
C ASN A 76 5.26 -6.79 -25.06
N TRP A 77 5.09 -7.89 -24.32
CA TRP A 77 3.77 -8.35 -23.86
C TRP A 77 2.97 -7.32 -23.08
N LYS A 78 3.62 -6.41 -22.33
CA LYS A 78 2.92 -5.33 -21.62
C LYS A 78 2.22 -4.32 -22.52
N GLU A 79 2.70 -4.15 -23.74
CA GLU A 79 2.15 -3.21 -24.73
C GLU A 79 0.98 -3.80 -25.51
N VAL A 80 0.92 -5.15 -25.58
CA VAL A 80 -0.06 -5.86 -26.41
C VAL A 80 -1.15 -6.57 -25.60
N ASN A 81 -1.00 -6.71 -24.30
CA ASN A 81 -2.02 -7.32 -23.45
C ASN A 81 -3.31 -6.49 -23.38
N PRO A 82 -4.49 -7.14 -23.46
CA PRO A 82 -4.71 -8.54 -23.75
C PRO A 82 -4.63 -8.83 -25.24
N LEU A 83 -4.06 -9.97 -25.61
CA LEU A 83 -4.12 -10.46 -26.98
C LEU A 83 -5.49 -11.08 -27.24
N LYS A 84 -6.29 -10.46 -28.09
CA LYS A 84 -7.63 -10.96 -28.47
C LYS A 84 -7.48 -12.15 -29.40
N LEU A 85 -7.93 -13.33 -28.99
CA LEU A 85 -7.83 -14.57 -29.71
C LEU A 85 -9.18 -15.29 -29.80
N THR A 86 -9.21 -16.30 -30.65
CA THR A 86 -10.30 -17.26 -30.70
C THR A 86 -9.74 -18.67 -30.56
N VAL A 87 -10.44 -19.52 -29.85
CA VAL A 87 -10.08 -20.92 -29.61
C VAL A 87 -11.23 -21.81 -30.06
N ALA A 88 -10.92 -22.93 -30.74
CA ALA A 88 -11.92 -23.94 -31.08
C ALA A 88 -12.20 -24.81 -29.85
N ARG A 89 -13.48 -24.93 -29.45
CA ARG A 89 -13.95 -25.77 -28.36
C ARG A 89 -15.13 -26.60 -28.83
N GLU A 90 -14.97 -27.90 -28.95
CA GLU A 90 -16.07 -28.83 -29.33
C GLU A 90 -16.83 -28.42 -30.58
N GLY A 91 -16.16 -27.81 -31.56
CA GLY A 91 -16.77 -27.32 -32.80
C GLY A 91 -17.32 -25.90 -32.75
N GLU A 92 -17.29 -25.25 -31.58
CA GLU A 92 -17.62 -23.84 -31.39
C GLU A 92 -16.36 -22.97 -31.36
N VAL A 93 -16.49 -21.70 -31.70
CA VAL A 93 -15.41 -20.71 -31.59
C VAL A 93 -15.64 -19.84 -30.37
N VAL A 94 -14.74 -19.93 -29.40
CA VAL A 94 -14.79 -19.16 -28.17
C VAL A 94 -13.82 -17.99 -28.28
N ALA A 95 -14.29 -16.76 -28.05
CA ALA A 95 -13.44 -15.59 -27.94
C ALA A 95 -12.78 -15.56 -26.55
N VAL A 96 -11.49 -15.28 -26.53
CA VAL A 96 -10.69 -15.24 -25.30
C VAL A 96 -9.75 -14.04 -25.27
N ASP A 97 -9.47 -13.56 -24.08
CA ASP A 97 -8.38 -12.64 -23.77
C ASP A 97 -7.19 -13.45 -23.27
N ALA A 98 -6.06 -13.38 -23.98
CA ALA A 98 -4.80 -13.98 -23.55
C ALA A 98 -3.88 -12.91 -22.98
N ILE A 99 -3.56 -13.03 -21.69
CA ILE A 99 -2.66 -12.15 -20.94
C ILE A 99 -1.31 -12.84 -20.83
N LEU A 100 -0.29 -12.22 -21.41
CA LEU A 100 1.05 -12.78 -21.51
C LEU A 100 1.98 -12.11 -20.52
N HIS A 101 2.83 -12.90 -19.87
CA HIS A 101 3.93 -12.38 -19.06
C HIS A 101 5.03 -13.42 -18.90
N ARG A 102 6.25 -12.97 -18.57
CA ARG A 102 7.40 -13.82 -18.29
C ARG A 102 7.89 -13.57 -16.88
N TYR A 103 8.07 -14.63 -16.13
CA TYR A 103 8.63 -14.55 -14.78
C TYR A 103 9.32 -15.88 -14.41
N ASP A 104 10.44 -15.78 -13.67
CA ASP A 104 11.17 -16.91 -13.08
C ASP A 104 11.51 -18.04 -14.08
N GLY A 105 11.88 -17.64 -15.32
CA GLY A 105 12.24 -18.59 -16.39
C GLY A 105 11.07 -19.22 -17.12
N LEU A 106 9.83 -18.85 -16.81
CA LEU A 106 8.62 -19.36 -17.43
C LEU A 106 7.90 -18.27 -18.24
N ASP A 107 7.32 -18.66 -19.36
CA ASP A 107 6.36 -17.93 -20.14
C ASP A 107 4.95 -18.32 -19.73
N PHE A 108 4.16 -17.37 -19.28
CA PHE A 108 2.79 -17.58 -18.82
C PHE A 108 1.79 -17.03 -19.84
N VAL A 109 0.72 -17.77 -20.06
CA VAL A 109 -0.46 -17.34 -20.82
C VAL A 109 -1.68 -17.57 -19.94
N GLU A 110 -2.27 -16.46 -19.45
CA GLU A 110 -3.55 -16.50 -18.74
C GLU A 110 -4.67 -16.27 -19.74
N VAL A 111 -5.60 -17.20 -19.84
CA VAL A 111 -6.66 -17.20 -20.86
C VAL A 111 -8.01 -17.01 -20.19
N GLU A 112 -8.65 -15.88 -20.44
CA GLU A 112 -9.97 -15.54 -19.90
C GLU A 112 -11.03 -15.63 -21.00
N PRO A 113 -12.12 -16.41 -20.84
CA PRO A 113 -13.23 -16.42 -21.77
C PRO A 113 -13.93 -15.06 -21.79
N VAL A 114 -14.22 -14.55 -23.00
CA VAL A 114 -14.96 -13.30 -23.21
C VAL A 114 -16.44 -13.61 -23.32
N SER A 115 -17.25 -13.18 -22.34
CA SER A 115 -18.70 -13.28 -22.42
C SER A 115 -19.30 -12.21 -23.33
N ALA A 116 -20.50 -12.45 -23.87
CA ALA A 116 -21.22 -11.47 -24.69
C ALA A 116 -21.46 -10.15 -23.92
N GLU A 117 -21.77 -10.23 -22.62
CA GLU A 117 -21.90 -9.05 -21.75
C GLU A 117 -20.58 -8.31 -21.55
N SER A 118 -19.46 -9.04 -21.49
CA SER A 118 -18.12 -8.47 -21.39
C SER A 118 -17.73 -7.74 -22.67
N ALA A 119 -18.09 -8.26 -23.82
CA ALA A 119 -17.82 -7.66 -25.13
C ALA A 119 -18.53 -6.30 -25.30
N ASP A 120 -19.79 -6.17 -24.85
CA ASP A 120 -20.52 -4.90 -24.91
C ASP A 120 -19.93 -3.85 -23.95
N ARG A 121 -19.52 -4.26 -22.76
CA ARG A 121 -18.84 -3.39 -21.78
C ARG A 121 -17.43 -3.00 -22.23
N ALA A 122 -16.72 -3.86 -22.94
CA ALA A 122 -15.37 -3.59 -23.46
C ALA A 122 -15.35 -2.56 -24.60
N SER A 123 -16.51 -2.21 -25.20
CA SER A 123 -16.59 -1.22 -26.29
C SER A 123 -16.47 0.25 -25.83
N ARG A 124 -16.61 0.56 -24.55
CA ARG A 124 -16.65 1.94 -23.99
C ARG A 124 -15.50 2.35 -23.04
N PRO A 125 -14.46 1.55 -22.76
CA PRO A 125 -13.49 1.88 -21.70
C PRO A 125 -12.76 3.19 -21.95
N PHE A 126 -12.41 3.48 -23.22
CA PHE A 126 -11.63 4.66 -23.58
C PHE A 126 -12.30 5.98 -23.16
N HIS A 127 -13.58 6.16 -23.45
CA HIS A 127 -14.30 7.38 -23.06
C HIS A 127 -14.50 7.50 -21.55
N LEU A 128 -14.75 6.38 -20.86
CA LEU A 128 -14.88 6.35 -19.41
C LEU A 128 -13.56 6.75 -18.75
N VAL A 129 -12.45 6.15 -19.19
CA VAL A 129 -11.11 6.48 -18.68
C VAL A 129 -10.73 7.92 -18.97
N GLN A 130 -10.95 8.40 -20.20
CA GLN A 130 -10.64 9.77 -20.56
C GLN A 130 -11.43 10.78 -19.70
N GLY A 131 -12.73 10.55 -19.50
CA GLY A 131 -13.55 11.38 -18.63
C GLY A 131 -13.06 11.36 -17.17
N ALA A 132 -12.72 10.19 -16.63
CA ALA A 132 -12.17 10.03 -15.30
C ALA A 132 -10.82 10.77 -15.14
N LEU A 133 -9.90 10.60 -16.09
CA LEU A 133 -8.60 11.30 -16.08
C LEU A 133 -8.75 12.81 -16.04
N ILE A 134 -9.67 13.39 -16.87
CA ILE A 134 -9.94 14.82 -16.86
C ILE A 134 -10.46 15.28 -15.48
N ARG A 135 -11.35 14.52 -14.85
CA ARG A 135 -11.88 14.86 -13.52
C ARG A 135 -10.80 14.76 -12.45
N LEU A 136 -9.98 13.72 -12.47
CA LEU A 136 -8.82 13.59 -11.56
C LEU A 136 -7.83 14.74 -11.74
N GLN A 137 -7.54 15.16 -12.97
CA GLN A 137 -6.62 16.26 -13.25
C GLN A 137 -7.14 17.62 -12.75
N ARG A 138 -8.46 17.81 -12.65
CA ARG A 138 -9.06 19.05 -12.13
C ARG A 138 -9.04 19.17 -10.61
N SER A 139 -8.76 18.12 -9.88
CA SER A 139 -8.67 18.15 -8.42
C SER A 139 -7.58 19.12 -7.98
N MET A 140 -7.93 20.05 -7.09
CA MET A 140 -7.03 21.11 -6.62
C MET A 140 -6.26 20.71 -5.36
N ASN A 141 -6.75 19.68 -4.65
CA ASN A 141 -6.16 19.19 -3.41
C ASN A 141 -6.40 17.67 -3.26
N ALA A 142 -5.77 17.09 -2.25
CA ALA A 142 -5.86 15.65 -2.00
C ALA A 142 -7.29 15.18 -1.69
N ALA A 143 -8.09 15.95 -0.94
CA ALA A 143 -9.45 15.55 -0.58
C ALA A 143 -10.37 15.45 -1.80
N GLU A 144 -10.27 16.42 -2.72
CA GLU A 144 -10.97 16.38 -4.01
C GLU A 144 -10.51 15.20 -4.86
N LEU A 145 -9.19 14.92 -4.88
CA LEU A 145 -8.65 13.78 -5.61
C LEU A 145 -9.22 12.47 -5.10
N TRP A 146 -9.28 12.28 -3.78
CA TRP A 146 -9.81 11.05 -3.19
C TRP A 146 -11.29 10.85 -3.50
N THR A 147 -12.09 11.92 -3.40
CA THR A 147 -13.52 11.88 -3.76
C THR A 147 -13.70 11.52 -5.24
N ALA A 148 -12.92 12.14 -6.13
CA ALA A 148 -12.97 11.85 -7.55
C ALA A 148 -12.59 10.38 -7.84
N VAL A 149 -11.53 9.87 -7.23
CA VAL A 149 -11.06 8.48 -7.43
C VAL A 149 -12.15 7.47 -7.09
N VAL A 150 -12.74 7.54 -5.89
CA VAL A 150 -13.73 6.56 -5.47
C VAL A 150 -14.99 6.61 -6.33
N THR A 151 -15.40 7.81 -6.75
CA THR A 151 -16.56 8.02 -7.64
C THR A 151 -16.30 7.46 -9.03
N GLU A 152 -15.14 7.77 -9.62
CA GLU A 152 -14.83 7.32 -10.98
C GLU A 152 -14.61 5.82 -11.07
N VAL A 153 -13.89 5.24 -10.12
CA VAL A 153 -13.67 3.80 -10.09
C VAL A 153 -14.99 3.07 -9.85
N GLN A 154 -15.89 3.58 -8.99
CA GLN A 154 -17.22 3.01 -8.83
C GLN A 154 -18.03 3.09 -10.13
N HIS A 155 -18.00 4.22 -10.84
CA HIS A 155 -18.70 4.39 -12.09
C HIS A 155 -18.19 3.44 -13.19
N ILE A 156 -16.86 3.23 -13.29
CA ILE A 156 -16.23 2.33 -14.25
C ILE A 156 -16.55 0.87 -13.95
N THR A 157 -16.44 0.47 -12.68
CA THR A 157 -16.53 -0.94 -12.29
C THR A 157 -17.94 -1.37 -11.90
N GLY A 158 -18.74 -0.42 -11.41
CA GLY A 158 -20.05 -0.68 -10.83
C GLY A 158 -19.98 -1.51 -9.55
N TYR A 159 -18.88 -1.47 -8.81
CA TYR A 159 -18.81 -2.07 -7.48
C TYR A 159 -19.68 -1.31 -6.48
N ASP A 160 -20.23 -2.01 -5.49
CA ASP A 160 -21.12 -1.39 -4.51
C ASP A 160 -20.38 -0.44 -3.58
N ARG A 161 -19.12 -0.73 -3.29
CA ARG A 161 -18.24 0.09 -2.45
C ARG A 161 -16.88 0.25 -3.10
N VAL A 162 -16.38 1.47 -3.12
CA VAL A 162 -15.00 1.80 -3.49
C VAL A 162 -14.41 2.71 -2.43
N MET A 163 -13.22 2.38 -1.96
CA MET A 163 -12.53 3.08 -0.88
C MET A 163 -11.10 3.43 -1.29
N VAL A 164 -10.58 4.53 -0.76
CA VAL A 164 -9.14 4.75 -0.67
C VAL A 164 -8.68 4.35 0.73
N TYR A 165 -7.85 3.32 0.77
CA TYR A 165 -7.24 2.78 1.97
C TYR A 165 -5.79 3.22 2.02
N LYS A 166 -5.39 3.98 3.05
CA LYS A 166 -4.04 4.54 3.22
C LYS A 166 -3.29 3.77 4.31
N PHE A 167 -2.04 3.39 4.03
CA PHE A 167 -1.14 2.85 5.05
C PHE A 167 -0.45 3.97 5.84
N ASP A 168 -0.32 3.80 7.14
CA ASP A 168 0.48 4.66 8.01
C ASP A 168 1.93 4.15 8.16
N ARG A 169 2.70 4.79 9.03
CA ARG A 169 4.12 4.43 9.27
C ARG A 169 4.29 3.08 9.97
N ASP A 170 3.28 2.64 10.70
CA ASP A 170 3.27 1.39 11.46
C ASP A 170 2.57 0.27 10.63
N ASP A 171 2.35 0.52 9.33
CA ASP A 171 1.67 -0.37 8.39
C ASP A 171 0.19 -0.66 8.73
N HIS A 172 -0.40 0.05 9.69
CA HIS A 172 -1.85 0.06 9.86
C HIS A 172 -2.49 0.81 8.69
N GLY A 173 -3.73 0.53 8.40
CA GLY A 173 -4.44 1.22 7.36
C GLY A 173 -5.66 1.97 7.84
N SER A 174 -6.05 2.99 7.10
CA SER A 174 -7.29 3.74 7.35
C SER A 174 -8.02 4.05 6.06
N VAL A 175 -9.36 4.03 6.11
CA VAL A 175 -10.19 4.44 4.99
C VAL A 175 -10.33 5.96 5.00
N ILE A 176 -9.72 6.64 4.02
CA ILE A 176 -9.69 8.11 3.94
C ILE A 176 -10.70 8.70 2.95
N ALA A 177 -11.25 7.87 2.07
CA ALA A 177 -12.36 8.20 1.18
C ALA A 177 -13.19 6.96 0.89
N GLU A 178 -14.48 7.14 0.69
CA GLU A 178 -15.42 6.06 0.42
C GLU A 178 -16.56 6.55 -0.47
N GLN A 179 -16.90 5.75 -1.47
CA GLN A 179 -18.15 5.79 -2.20
C GLN A 179 -18.83 4.44 -2.04
N LYS A 180 -20.10 4.42 -1.59
CA LYS A 180 -20.83 3.18 -1.27
C LYS A 180 -22.29 3.29 -1.62
N GLN A 181 -23.00 2.15 -1.66
CA GLN A 181 -24.45 2.11 -1.75
C GLN A 181 -25.09 2.58 -0.42
N GLU A 182 -26.31 3.11 -0.49
CA GLU A 182 -26.99 3.68 0.67
C GLU A 182 -27.21 2.66 1.82
N HIS A 183 -27.49 1.40 1.47
CA HIS A 183 -27.77 0.35 2.45
C HIS A 183 -26.52 -0.14 3.22
N GLN A 184 -25.31 0.14 2.72
CA GLN A 184 -24.06 -0.33 3.33
C GLN A 184 -23.62 0.55 4.49
N GLN A 185 -23.07 -0.06 5.54
CA GLN A 185 -22.40 0.67 6.63
C GLN A 185 -21.15 1.39 6.10
N SER A 186 -20.90 2.60 6.57
CA SER A 186 -19.68 3.34 6.19
C SER A 186 -18.44 2.83 6.93
N PHE A 187 -17.35 2.70 6.19
CA PHE A 187 -16.02 2.42 6.71
C PHE A 187 -15.12 3.65 6.74
N LEU A 188 -15.63 4.80 6.30
CA LEU A 188 -14.87 6.06 6.29
C LEU A 188 -14.35 6.41 7.69
N GLY A 189 -13.06 6.66 7.80
CA GLY A 189 -12.36 6.96 9.05
C GLY A 189 -12.12 5.75 9.94
N LEU A 190 -12.45 4.51 9.52
CA LEU A 190 -12.08 3.32 10.26
C LEU A 190 -10.63 2.92 9.99
N HIS A 191 -9.97 2.44 11.04
CA HIS A 191 -8.62 1.90 11.01
C HIS A 191 -8.63 0.36 11.01
N TYR A 192 -7.58 -0.21 10.45
CA TYR A 192 -7.36 -1.65 10.34
C TYR A 192 -5.92 -1.97 10.69
N PRO A 193 -5.65 -2.98 11.53
CA PRO A 193 -4.29 -3.31 11.93
C PRO A 193 -3.45 -3.86 10.77
N ALA A 194 -2.14 -3.68 10.84
CA ALA A 194 -1.17 -4.17 9.85
C ALA A 194 -1.30 -5.68 9.58
N SER A 195 -1.80 -6.44 10.55
CA SER A 195 -2.02 -7.88 10.42
C SER A 195 -3.13 -8.26 9.43
N ASP A 196 -4.07 -7.35 9.08
CA ASP A 196 -5.13 -7.62 8.13
C ASP A 196 -4.61 -7.67 6.68
N ILE A 197 -3.56 -6.86 6.38
CA ILE A 197 -2.81 -6.93 5.12
C ILE A 197 -1.34 -7.17 5.45
N PRO A 198 -0.93 -8.44 5.65
CA PRO A 198 0.41 -8.78 6.11
C PRO A 198 1.51 -8.41 5.08
N GLU A 199 2.76 -8.36 5.54
CA GLU A 199 3.90 -7.86 4.76
C GLU A 199 4.06 -8.55 3.39
N GLN A 200 3.90 -9.90 3.32
CA GLN A 200 4.00 -10.63 2.06
C GLN A 200 2.92 -10.20 1.06
N ALA A 201 1.70 -9.86 1.51
CA ALA A 201 0.65 -9.33 0.65
C ALA A 201 1.00 -7.92 0.17
N ARG A 202 1.47 -7.03 1.06
CA ARG A 202 1.91 -5.68 0.69
C ARG A 202 3.08 -5.71 -0.30
N ARG A 203 3.99 -6.70 -0.18
CA ARG A 203 5.07 -6.90 -1.14
C ARG A 203 4.54 -7.27 -2.53
N LEU A 204 3.54 -8.13 -2.63
CA LEU A 204 2.91 -8.49 -3.90
C LEU A 204 2.15 -7.31 -4.53
N TYR A 205 1.46 -6.48 -3.74
CA TYR A 205 0.81 -5.26 -4.23
C TYR A 205 1.79 -4.25 -4.86
N ARG A 206 3.07 -4.26 -4.47
CA ARG A 206 4.10 -3.41 -5.10
C ARG A 206 4.49 -3.86 -6.51
N VAL A 207 4.40 -5.15 -6.81
CA VAL A 207 4.82 -5.71 -8.12
C VAL A 207 3.64 -5.99 -9.03
N ASN A 208 2.49 -6.42 -8.49
CA ASN A 208 1.26 -6.65 -9.23
C ASN A 208 0.19 -5.68 -8.73
N TRP A 209 -0.04 -4.62 -9.48
CA TRP A 209 -0.84 -3.47 -9.04
C TRP A 209 -2.33 -3.75 -8.94
N VAL A 210 -2.82 -4.74 -9.68
CA VAL A 210 -4.24 -5.13 -9.63
C VAL A 210 -4.37 -6.51 -8.98
N ARG A 211 -5.12 -6.59 -7.91
CA ARG A 211 -5.58 -7.86 -7.36
C ARG A 211 -7.07 -7.99 -7.57
N TYR A 212 -7.50 -9.09 -8.21
CA TYR A 212 -8.86 -9.31 -8.64
C TYR A 212 -9.40 -10.65 -8.16
N ILE A 213 -10.60 -10.63 -7.55
CA ILE A 213 -11.31 -11.78 -7.02
C ILE A 213 -12.78 -11.64 -7.47
N PRO A 214 -13.17 -12.25 -8.61
CA PRO A 214 -14.53 -12.11 -9.12
C PRO A 214 -15.60 -12.83 -8.29
N ASP A 215 -15.19 -13.84 -7.54
CA ASP A 215 -16.05 -14.59 -6.62
C ASP A 215 -15.24 -15.01 -5.40
N VAL A 216 -15.58 -14.50 -4.22
CA VAL A 216 -14.89 -14.85 -2.96
C VAL A 216 -15.11 -16.30 -2.56
N HIS A 217 -16.20 -16.92 -3.03
CA HIS A 217 -16.59 -18.30 -2.71
C HIS A 217 -16.06 -19.34 -3.70
N TYR A 218 -15.16 -18.96 -4.60
CA TYR A 218 -14.63 -19.87 -5.60
C TYR A 218 -13.91 -21.08 -4.99
N LYS A 219 -13.92 -22.19 -5.70
CA LYS A 219 -13.08 -23.34 -5.38
C LYS A 219 -11.78 -23.25 -6.14
N PRO A 220 -10.62 -23.29 -5.44
CA PRO A 220 -9.32 -23.29 -6.11
C PRO A 220 -9.18 -24.41 -7.12
N VAL A 221 -8.49 -24.14 -8.22
CA VAL A 221 -8.19 -25.09 -9.30
C VAL A 221 -6.72 -25.48 -9.23
N ASP A 222 -6.44 -26.77 -9.20
CA ASP A 222 -5.07 -27.29 -9.19
C ASP A 222 -4.29 -26.86 -10.44
N LEU A 223 -3.00 -26.57 -10.29
CA LEU A 223 -2.03 -26.50 -11.37
C LEU A 223 -1.47 -27.91 -11.64
N ILE A 224 -1.41 -28.35 -12.89
CA ILE A 224 -0.99 -29.69 -13.29
C ILE A 224 0.20 -29.61 -14.27
N PRO A 225 1.32 -30.31 -13.97
CA PRO A 225 1.66 -30.89 -12.68
C PRO A 225 1.79 -29.81 -11.59
N VAL A 226 1.53 -30.16 -10.32
CA VAL A 226 1.59 -29.20 -9.18
C VAL A 226 2.99 -28.65 -8.99
N VAL A 227 4.00 -29.47 -9.23
CA VAL A 227 5.43 -29.12 -9.16
C VAL A 227 5.96 -28.99 -10.57
N ASP A 228 6.64 -27.89 -10.86
CA ASP A 228 7.41 -27.76 -12.11
C ASP A 228 8.47 -28.87 -12.17
N GLU A 229 8.40 -29.70 -13.17
CA GLU A 229 9.28 -30.90 -13.31
C GLU A 229 10.74 -30.50 -13.54
N ASP A 230 11.00 -29.39 -14.21
CA ASP A 230 12.34 -28.89 -14.50
C ASP A 230 12.99 -28.25 -13.28
N HIS A 231 12.24 -27.41 -12.53
CA HIS A 231 12.75 -26.72 -11.36
C HIS A 231 12.52 -27.46 -10.03
N LYS A 232 11.72 -28.55 -10.04
CA LYS A 232 11.38 -29.37 -8.86
C LYS A 232 10.83 -28.56 -7.66
N ARG A 233 10.10 -27.51 -7.95
CA ARG A 233 9.48 -26.62 -6.97
C ARG A 233 8.09 -26.18 -7.42
N LEU A 234 7.32 -25.60 -6.50
CA LEU A 234 6.05 -24.95 -6.83
C LEU A 234 6.32 -23.72 -7.71
N THR A 235 5.46 -23.52 -8.70
CA THR A 235 5.56 -22.41 -9.64
C THR A 235 5.21 -21.09 -8.97
N ASP A 236 6.07 -20.09 -9.16
CA ASP A 236 5.86 -18.75 -8.65
C ASP A 236 4.85 -18.00 -9.55
N LEU A 237 3.69 -17.70 -8.98
CA LEU A 237 2.57 -17.02 -9.64
C LEU A 237 2.47 -15.52 -9.26
N THR A 238 3.58 -14.90 -8.85
CA THR A 238 3.62 -13.49 -8.40
C THR A 238 2.92 -12.54 -9.37
N HIS A 239 3.12 -12.71 -10.67
CA HIS A 239 2.55 -11.82 -11.70
C HIS A 239 1.21 -12.32 -12.28
N CYS A 240 0.76 -13.53 -11.91
CA CYS A 240 -0.49 -14.08 -12.41
C CYS A 240 -1.71 -13.44 -11.72
N VAL A 241 -2.67 -12.99 -12.51
CA VAL A 241 -3.98 -12.51 -12.03
C VAL A 241 -4.82 -13.70 -11.56
N LEU A 242 -4.71 -14.84 -12.26
CA LEU A 242 -5.37 -16.11 -11.90
C LEU A 242 -4.82 -16.77 -10.64
N ARG A 243 -3.72 -16.29 -10.07
CA ARG A 243 -3.15 -16.83 -8.82
C ARG A 243 -4.21 -16.92 -7.73
N SER A 244 -4.38 -18.10 -7.12
CA SER A 244 -5.32 -18.28 -6.01
C SER A 244 -4.98 -17.38 -4.82
N VAL A 245 -5.98 -16.93 -4.11
CA VAL A 245 -5.86 -16.09 -2.92
C VAL A 245 -5.74 -16.97 -1.69
N SER A 246 -5.06 -16.47 -0.65
CA SER A 246 -5.05 -17.15 0.66
C SER A 246 -6.48 -17.44 1.14
N PRO A 247 -6.77 -18.67 1.57
CA PRO A 247 -8.08 -19.01 2.14
C PRO A 247 -8.48 -18.11 3.31
N VAL A 248 -7.50 -17.68 4.12
CA VAL A 248 -7.73 -16.75 5.25
C VAL A 248 -8.26 -15.39 4.74
N HIS A 249 -7.74 -14.91 3.60
CA HIS A 249 -8.22 -13.67 3.02
C HIS A 249 -9.61 -13.80 2.41
N CYS A 250 -9.91 -14.93 1.75
CA CYS A 250 -11.27 -15.20 1.26
C CYS A 250 -12.28 -15.26 2.42
N GLU A 251 -11.93 -15.94 3.53
CA GLU A 251 -12.76 -15.99 4.74
C GLU A 251 -12.94 -14.59 5.36
N TYR A 252 -11.90 -13.77 5.39
CA TYR A 252 -11.98 -12.37 5.84
C TYR A 252 -12.98 -11.56 5.01
N LEU A 253 -12.91 -11.64 3.68
CA LEU A 253 -13.86 -10.96 2.78
C LEU A 253 -15.28 -11.51 2.94
N HIS A 254 -15.44 -12.81 3.08
CA HIS A 254 -16.74 -13.44 3.36
C HIS A 254 -17.35 -12.90 4.66
N ASN A 255 -16.56 -12.80 5.75
CA ASN A 255 -17.01 -12.26 7.03
C ASN A 255 -17.39 -10.77 6.94
N MET A 256 -16.85 -10.02 5.98
CA MET A 256 -17.26 -8.65 5.64
C MET A 256 -18.55 -8.58 4.81
N GLY A 257 -19.10 -9.72 4.35
CA GLY A 257 -20.24 -9.75 3.43
C GLY A 257 -19.87 -9.42 1.99
N VAL A 258 -18.61 -9.61 1.60
CA VAL A 258 -18.09 -9.29 0.26
C VAL A 258 -18.16 -10.54 -0.62
N GLY A 259 -18.84 -10.45 -1.78
CA GLY A 259 -18.91 -11.50 -2.79
C GLY A 259 -17.85 -11.39 -3.88
N ALA A 260 -17.40 -10.16 -4.21
CA ALA A 260 -16.31 -9.91 -5.15
C ALA A 260 -15.44 -8.75 -4.68
N SER A 261 -14.13 -8.81 -4.98
CA SER A 261 -13.17 -7.79 -4.58
C SER A 261 -12.17 -7.48 -5.69
N MET A 262 -11.81 -6.19 -5.80
CA MET A 262 -10.67 -5.74 -6.58
C MET A 262 -9.89 -4.70 -5.79
N SER A 263 -8.57 -4.77 -5.84
CA SER A 263 -7.69 -3.75 -5.26
C SER A 263 -6.72 -3.24 -6.30
N VAL A 264 -6.50 -1.93 -6.33
CA VAL A 264 -5.51 -1.26 -7.18
C VAL A 264 -4.51 -0.53 -6.30
N SER A 265 -3.24 -0.75 -6.54
CA SER A 265 -2.16 -0.16 -5.74
C SER A 265 -2.01 1.33 -6.02
N ILE A 266 -1.77 2.10 -4.96
CA ILE A 266 -1.32 3.48 -5.01
C ILE A 266 0.11 3.50 -4.50
N MET A 267 1.04 3.94 -5.36
CA MET A 267 2.47 3.94 -5.06
C MET A 267 2.98 5.37 -4.82
N ARG A 268 3.93 5.50 -3.90
CA ARG A 268 4.71 6.72 -3.70
C ARG A 268 6.16 6.37 -3.37
N ASP A 269 7.12 6.99 -4.01
CA ASP A 269 8.57 6.80 -3.77
C ASP A 269 8.95 5.31 -3.74
N ASN A 270 8.41 4.54 -4.67
CA ASN A 270 8.58 3.08 -4.79
C ASN A 270 8.08 2.27 -3.58
N ARG A 271 7.21 2.87 -2.75
CA ARG A 271 6.53 2.23 -1.61
C ARG A 271 5.03 2.14 -1.85
N LEU A 272 4.41 1.13 -1.28
CA LEU A 272 2.96 1.01 -1.27
C LEU A 272 2.40 2.06 -0.29
N TRP A 273 1.81 3.12 -0.85
CA TRP A 273 1.19 4.20 -0.07
C TRP A 273 -0.23 3.84 0.38
N GLY A 274 -0.95 3.12 -0.47
CA GLY A 274 -2.33 2.75 -0.21
C GLY A 274 -2.92 1.87 -1.29
N LEU A 275 -4.22 1.64 -1.20
CA LEU A 275 -5.01 0.86 -2.15
C LEU A 275 -6.29 1.60 -2.51
N ILE A 276 -6.72 1.49 -3.77
CA ILE A 276 -8.12 1.67 -4.14
C ILE A 276 -8.77 0.29 -3.96
N ALA A 277 -9.57 0.12 -2.92
CA ALA A 277 -10.21 -1.14 -2.57
C ALA A 277 -11.68 -1.11 -3.02
N CYS A 278 -12.06 -2.09 -3.84
CA CYS A 278 -13.40 -2.22 -4.40
C CYS A 278 -14.05 -3.50 -3.89
N HIS A 279 -15.27 -3.40 -3.33
CA HIS A 279 -16.05 -4.52 -2.83
C HIS A 279 -17.43 -4.53 -3.48
N HIS A 280 -17.93 -5.72 -3.78
CA HIS A 280 -19.28 -5.95 -4.27
C HIS A 280 -19.95 -7.05 -3.45
N ASP A 281 -21.22 -6.92 -3.18
CA ASP A 281 -21.94 -7.83 -2.26
C ASP A 281 -22.15 -9.23 -2.88
N THR A 282 -22.15 -9.33 -4.20
CA THR A 282 -22.27 -10.59 -4.95
C THR A 282 -21.09 -10.83 -5.89
N PRO A 283 -20.87 -12.06 -6.38
CA PRO A 283 -19.87 -12.32 -7.41
C PRO A 283 -20.01 -11.37 -8.61
N ARG A 284 -18.88 -10.82 -9.08
CA ARG A 284 -18.87 -9.84 -10.17
C ARG A 284 -17.66 -10.01 -11.06
N SER A 285 -17.90 -10.30 -12.33
CA SER A 285 -16.87 -10.35 -13.36
C SER A 285 -16.64 -8.98 -13.98
N LEU A 286 -15.36 -8.62 -14.17
CA LEU A 286 -14.91 -7.42 -14.89
C LEU A 286 -14.00 -7.82 -16.05
N PRO A 287 -14.25 -7.32 -17.26
CA PRO A 287 -13.34 -7.49 -18.40
C PRO A 287 -11.93 -6.95 -18.09
N TYR A 288 -10.94 -7.52 -18.76
CA TYR A 288 -9.54 -7.09 -18.61
C TYR A 288 -9.38 -5.58 -18.82
N GLU A 289 -10.04 -5.01 -19.82
CA GLU A 289 -9.94 -3.59 -20.17
C GLU A 289 -10.38 -2.67 -19.02
N LEU A 290 -11.43 -3.05 -18.28
CA LEU A 290 -11.89 -2.25 -17.13
C LEU A 290 -10.92 -2.35 -15.95
N ARG A 291 -10.32 -3.53 -15.74
CA ARG A 291 -9.29 -3.72 -14.73
C ARG A 291 -8.02 -2.93 -15.04
N SER A 292 -7.60 -2.95 -16.32
CA SER A 292 -6.46 -2.16 -16.82
C SER A 292 -6.74 -0.65 -16.76
N ALA A 293 -7.99 -0.24 -17.04
CA ALA A 293 -8.42 1.14 -16.84
C ALA A 293 -8.27 1.61 -15.40
N CYS A 294 -8.67 0.79 -14.43
CA CYS A 294 -8.51 1.09 -13.01
C CYS A 294 -7.02 1.12 -12.60
N GLU A 295 -6.18 0.26 -13.17
CA GLU A 295 -4.73 0.31 -12.98
C GLU A 295 -4.13 1.63 -13.45
N LEU A 296 -4.51 2.10 -14.66
CA LEU A 296 -4.08 3.39 -15.17
C LEU A 296 -4.50 4.55 -14.27
N LEU A 297 -5.74 4.52 -13.72
CA LEU A 297 -6.18 5.50 -12.74
C LEU A 297 -5.33 5.46 -11.47
N GLY A 298 -4.98 4.27 -10.96
CA GLY A 298 -4.08 4.09 -9.83
C GLY A 298 -2.69 4.70 -10.07
N GLN A 299 -2.14 4.54 -11.28
CA GLN A 299 -0.87 5.18 -11.69
C GLN A 299 -0.97 6.71 -11.69
N MET A 300 -2.05 7.25 -12.26
CA MET A 300 -2.30 8.71 -12.28
C MET A 300 -2.47 9.28 -10.87
N VAL A 301 -3.19 8.58 -10.01
CA VAL A 301 -3.34 8.95 -8.59
C VAL A 301 -2.00 8.96 -7.88
N SER A 302 -1.17 7.95 -8.11
CA SER A 302 0.18 7.84 -7.54
C SER A 302 1.06 9.04 -7.91
N LEU A 303 1.00 9.50 -9.15
CA LEU A 303 1.72 10.69 -9.60
C LEU A 303 1.15 11.99 -8.98
N ARG A 304 -0.16 12.10 -8.87
CA ARG A 304 -0.82 13.30 -8.34
C ARG A 304 -0.61 13.49 -6.85
N ILE A 305 -0.66 12.42 -6.08
CA ILE A 305 -0.45 12.52 -4.63
C ILE A 305 0.96 12.98 -4.30
N ALA A 306 1.98 12.50 -5.01
CA ALA A 306 3.36 12.96 -4.83
C ALA A 306 3.46 14.49 -5.03
N ALA A 307 2.81 15.01 -6.08
CA ALA A 307 2.78 16.46 -6.36
C ALA A 307 2.06 17.26 -5.26
N PHE A 308 0.91 16.78 -4.76
CA PHE A 308 0.17 17.49 -3.72
C PHE A 308 0.91 17.54 -2.37
N GLU A 309 1.55 16.44 -1.98
CA GLU A 309 2.32 16.41 -0.75
C GLU A 309 3.58 17.27 -0.86
N GLU A 310 4.26 17.28 -2.00
CA GLU A 310 5.41 18.18 -2.25
C GLU A 310 5.01 19.66 -2.19
N ILE A 311 3.88 20.03 -2.77
CA ILE A 311 3.36 21.41 -2.69
C ILE A 311 2.98 21.76 -1.25
N ALA A 312 2.29 20.87 -0.53
CA ALA A 312 1.90 21.09 0.86
C ALA A 312 3.13 21.27 1.77
N ASP A 313 4.16 20.46 1.57
CA ASP A 313 5.42 20.60 2.30
C ASP A 313 6.14 21.91 1.97
N ARG A 314 6.22 22.31 0.71
CA ARG A 314 6.87 23.57 0.30
C ARG A 314 6.14 24.83 0.78
N VAL A 315 4.81 24.88 0.70
CA VAL A 315 4.02 26.05 1.12
C VAL A 315 4.09 26.25 2.63
N SER A 316 4.15 25.16 3.40
CA SER A 316 4.20 25.21 4.87
C SER A 316 5.55 25.66 5.42
N THR A 317 6.64 25.62 4.65
CA THR A 317 8.00 25.63 5.18
C THR A 317 8.86 26.82 4.74
N ASN A 318 8.68 27.35 3.52
CA ASN A 318 9.78 28.10 2.88
C ASN A 318 9.96 29.57 3.29
N SER A 319 8.93 30.35 3.65
CA SER A 319 9.15 31.78 3.91
C SER A 319 9.62 32.06 5.34
N SER A 320 8.99 31.44 6.33
CA SER A 320 9.35 31.67 7.75
C SER A 320 10.67 31.02 8.13
N GLN A 321 10.99 29.85 7.57
CA GLN A 321 12.26 29.16 7.84
C GLN A 321 13.45 29.86 7.22
N ALA A 322 13.35 30.30 5.97
CA ALA A 322 14.42 31.06 5.32
C ALA A 322 14.70 32.39 6.07
N GLN A 323 13.65 33.08 6.51
CA GLN A 323 13.79 34.32 7.32
C GLN A 323 14.45 33.96 8.66
N PHE A 324 14.02 32.89 9.35
CA PHE A 324 14.61 32.47 10.61
C PHE A 324 16.11 32.19 10.49
N LEU A 325 16.53 31.42 9.48
CA LEU A 325 17.94 31.08 9.27
C LEU A 325 18.80 32.29 8.88
N ALA A 326 18.25 33.25 8.14
CA ALA A 326 18.99 34.44 7.69
C ALA A 326 19.38 35.43 8.82
N GLU A 327 18.73 35.34 9.97
CA GLU A 327 19.04 36.19 11.13
C GLU A 327 20.17 35.66 12.01
N LEU A 328 20.37 34.32 12.02
CA LEU A 328 21.37 33.66 12.89
C LEU A 328 22.81 34.13 12.69
N PRO A 329 23.34 34.29 11.45
CA PRO A 329 24.72 34.76 11.23
C PRO A 329 24.98 36.20 11.68
N LYS A 330 23.93 36.99 11.91
CA LYS A 330 24.02 38.39 12.35
C LYS A 330 24.14 38.53 13.86
N SER A 331 23.92 37.44 14.60
CA SER A 331 23.87 37.47 16.06
C SER A 331 25.23 37.17 16.69
N THR A 332 25.52 37.86 17.78
CA THR A 332 26.66 37.56 18.66
C THR A 332 26.31 36.56 19.77
N ASP A 333 25.02 36.41 20.08
CA ASP A 333 24.48 35.44 21.04
C ASP A 333 23.43 34.56 20.34
N ILE A 334 23.87 33.47 19.77
CA ILE A 334 23.06 32.53 18.98
C ILE A 334 21.98 31.91 19.85
N ALA A 335 22.27 31.53 21.09
CA ALA A 335 21.32 30.85 21.96
C ALA A 335 20.12 31.74 22.30
N THR A 336 20.37 32.97 22.72
CA THR A 336 19.31 33.95 23.00
C THR A 336 18.53 34.29 21.72
N THR A 337 19.21 34.43 20.60
CA THR A 337 18.56 34.73 19.31
C THR A 337 17.58 33.67 18.90
N LEU A 338 17.94 32.38 19.01
CA LEU A 338 17.07 31.24 18.70
C LEU A 338 15.74 31.29 19.48
N VAL A 339 15.75 31.85 20.71
CA VAL A 339 14.58 31.84 21.58
C VAL A 339 13.77 33.13 21.47
N THR A 340 14.38 34.25 21.01
CA THR A 340 13.75 35.59 21.03
C THR A 340 13.36 36.13 19.68
N GLN A 341 13.88 35.59 18.59
CA GLN A 341 13.62 36.10 17.23
C GLN A 341 12.21 35.78 16.73
N THR A 342 11.81 36.52 15.69
CA THR A 342 10.54 36.30 14.97
C THR A 342 10.85 36.11 13.47
N PRO A 343 10.36 35.03 12.83
CA PRO A 343 9.50 33.95 13.39
C PRO A 343 10.20 33.18 14.52
N SER A 344 9.41 32.61 15.42
CA SER A 344 9.94 31.92 16.60
C SER A 344 10.45 30.50 16.28
N LEU A 345 11.29 29.96 17.17
CA LEU A 345 11.72 28.56 17.08
C LEU A 345 10.53 27.56 17.10
N LEU A 346 9.39 27.93 17.72
CA LEU A 346 8.17 27.12 17.71
C LEU A 346 7.48 27.13 16.35
N GLU A 347 7.45 28.30 15.67
CA GLU A 347 6.88 28.45 14.33
C GLU A 347 7.75 27.79 13.26
N PHE A 348 9.06 27.67 13.53
CA PHE A 348 10.02 27.07 12.62
C PHE A 348 9.67 25.61 12.26
N ILE A 349 9.17 24.83 13.23
CA ILE A 349 8.71 23.44 12.99
C ILE A 349 7.40 23.08 13.70
N HIS A 350 6.52 24.07 13.94
CA HIS A 350 5.18 23.89 14.53
C HIS A 350 5.16 23.04 15.82
N ALA A 351 6.03 23.35 16.77
CA ALA A 351 6.11 22.69 18.06
C ALA A 351 5.28 23.41 19.13
N THR A 352 4.93 22.72 20.22
CA THR A 352 4.25 23.30 21.38
C THR A 352 5.21 23.86 22.42
N GLY A 353 6.45 23.38 22.41
CA GLY A 353 7.55 23.83 23.26
C GLY A 353 8.90 23.63 22.58
N ALA A 354 9.89 24.39 22.98
CA ALA A 354 11.27 24.24 22.54
C ALA A 354 12.24 24.63 23.64
N ALA A 355 13.45 24.09 23.60
CA ALA A 355 14.55 24.51 24.44
C ALA A 355 15.87 24.54 23.69
N VAL A 356 16.73 25.48 24.08
CA VAL A 356 18.12 25.59 23.65
C VAL A 356 19.00 25.39 24.89
N CYS A 357 19.78 24.32 24.89
CA CYS A 357 20.71 24.00 25.99
C CYS A 357 22.15 24.28 25.53
N TYR A 358 22.92 25.02 26.32
CA TYR A 358 24.34 25.26 26.08
C TYR A 358 25.10 25.36 27.42
N GLY A 359 26.06 24.47 27.61
CA GLY A 359 26.70 24.28 28.91
C GLY A 359 25.67 24.03 30.01
N GLU A 360 25.73 24.78 31.11
CA GLU A 360 24.77 24.68 32.22
C GLU A 360 23.46 25.43 32.00
N THR A 361 23.35 26.24 30.91
CA THR A 361 22.18 27.11 30.67
C THR A 361 21.15 26.39 29.82
N THR A 362 19.88 26.51 30.20
CA THR A 362 18.73 26.03 29.43
C THR A 362 17.75 27.16 29.21
N LEU A 363 17.56 27.58 27.96
CA LEU A 363 16.56 28.58 27.57
C LEU A 363 15.34 27.83 27.02
N THR A 364 14.16 28.16 27.51
CA THR A 364 12.91 27.49 27.15
C THR A 364 11.90 28.44 26.54
N MET A 365 11.03 27.88 25.68
CA MET A 365 9.98 28.60 24.98
C MET A 365 8.73 27.69 24.86
N GLY A 366 7.54 28.25 25.11
CA GLY A 366 6.29 27.52 25.05
C GLY A 366 6.10 26.51 26.19
N ARG A 367 5.44 25.39 25.91
CA ARG A 367 5.21 24.31 26.88
C ARG A 367 6.37 23.33 26.87
N THR A 368 7.13 23.30 27.95
CA THR A 368 8.32 22.45 28.10
C THR A 368 8.29 21.64 29.39
N PRO A 369 8.98 20.51 29.44
CA PRO A 369 9.36 19.88 30.71
C PRO A 369 10.24 20.79 31.56
N SER A 370 10.49 20.43 32.80
CA SER A 370 11.47 21.10 33.65
C SER A 370 12.90 20.94 33.11
N GLU A 371 13.81 21.83 33.50
CA GLU A 371 15.21 21.79 33.05
C GLU A 371 15.88 20.44 33.31
N SER A 372 15.68 19.85 34.48
CA SER A 372 16.21 18.54 34.82
C SER A 372 15.66 17.42 33.93
N GLN A 373 14.37 17.49 33.57
CA GLN A 373 13.73 16.55 32.67
C GLN A 373 14.22 16.72 31.21
N ILE A 374 14.45 17.96 30.76
CA ILE A 374 15.04 18.25 29.45
C ILE A 374 16.44 17.63 29.36
N ARG A 375 17.28 17.80 30.38
CA ARG A 375 18.63 17.20 30.42
C ARG A 375 18.57 15.68 30.41
N MET A 376 17.69 15.08 31.19
CA MET A 376 17.46 13.62 31.19
C MET A 376 17.04 13.12 29.79
N ILE A 377 16.15 13.83 29.08
CA ILE A 377 15.74 13.47 27.71
C ILE A 377 16.94 13.54 26.76
N LEU A 378 17.73 14.62 26.80
CA LEU A 378 18.91 14.79 25.93
C LEU A 378 19.95 13.68 26.19
N GLU A 379 20.23 13.36 27.45
CA GLU A 379 21.14 12.29 27.82
C GLU A 379 20.67 10.91 27.33
N SER A 380 19.37 10.63 27.46
CA SER A 380 18.78 9.36 27.07
C SER A 380 18.66 9.20 25.53
N THR A 381 18.59 10.28 24.78
CA THR A 381 18.36 10.27 23.31
C THR A 381 19.65 10.48 22.52
N LEU A 382 20.33 11.61 22.71
CA LEU A 382 21.46 12.01 21.85
C LEU A 382 22.77 11.27 22.18
N PHE A 383 22.94 10.80 23.42
CA PHE A 383 24.15 10.04 23.79
C PHE A 383 24.05 8.55 23.47
N ARG A 384 22.83 8.00 23.32
CA ARG A 384 22.62 6.57 23.04
C ARG A 384 22.37 6.26 21.57
N VAL A 385 22.05 7.25 20.74
CA VAL A 385 21.71 7.08 19.33
C VAL A 385 22.78 7.73 18.46
N SER A 386 23.37 6.99 17.53
CA SER A 386 24.39 7.51 16.60
C SER A 386 23.81 8.41 15.49
N ALA A 387 22.49 8.61 15.44
CA ALA A 387 21.85 9.47 14.46
C ALA A 387 22.09 10.96 14.75
N PRO A 388 22.28 11.80 13.75
CA PRO A 388 22.50 13.23 13.91
C PRO A 388 21.30 13.99 14.48
N ILE A 389 20.11 13.44 14.30
CA ILE A 389 18.82 13.95 14.79
C ILE A 389 18.06 12.80 15.41
N PHE A 390 17.51 13.00 16.61
CA PHE A 390 16.56 12.09 17.22
C PHE A 390 15.14 12.60 17.02
N VAL A 391 14.22 11.71 16.66
CA VAL A 391 12.81 12.03 16.43
C VAL A 391 11.91 10.91 16.94
N THR A 392 10.86 11.27 17.67
CA THR A 392 9.80 10.36 18.10
C THR A 392 8.50 11.12 18.34
N ASP A 393 7.36 10.48 18.13
CA ASP A 393 6.02 10.96 18.51
C ASP A 393 5.48 10.22 19.75
N ARG A 394 6.27 9.25 20.29
CA ARG A 394 5.98 8.47 21.51
C ARG A 394 7.24 8.38 22.36
N LEU A 395 7.52 9.42 23.15
CA LEU A 395 8.73 9.48 23.96
C LEU A 395 8.75 8.38 25.04
N GLN A 396 7.61 8.08 25.63
CA GLN A 396 7.46 7.04 26.66
C GLN A 396 7.88 5.62 26.19
N ASP A 397 7.78 5.33 24.88
CA ASP A 397 8.21 4.05 24.31
C ASP A 397 9.76 3.95 24.21
N ARG A 398 10.44 5.09 24.38
CA ARG A 398 11.90 5.21 24.30
C ARG A 398 12.55 5.42 25.67
N ILE A 399 11.86 6.11 26.56
CA ILE A 399 12.33 6.51 27.89
C ILE A 399 11.20 6.25 28.87
N PHE A 400 11.37 5.30 29.75
CA PHE A 400 10.33 4.89 30.70
C PHE A 400 9.94 6.03 31.67
N GLU A 401 10.92 6.82 32.12
CA GLU A 401 10.69 7.98 33.00
C GLU A 401 9.89 9.12 32.34
N ALA A 402 9.76 9.08 31.00
CA ALA A 402 8.97 10.06 30.26
C ALA A 402 7.46 9.78 30.27
N SER A 403 7.00 8.71 30.89
CA SER A 403 5.57 8.37 30.99
C SER A 403 4.74 9.47 31.74
N GLU A 404 5.37 10.23 32.62
CA GLU A 404 4.74 11.37 33.33
C GLU A 404 4.83 12.69 32.57
N LEU A 405 5.49 12.74 31.41
CA LEU A 405 5.74 13.96 30.64
C LEU A 405 4.77 14.14 29.45
N THR A 406 3.70 13.35 29.39
CA THR A 406 2.77 13.34 28.25
C THR A 406 2.18 14.71 27.93
N ASP A 407 1.90 15.52 28.95
CA ASP A 407 1.35 16.87 28.81
C ASP A 407 2.33 17.89 28.23
N THR A 408 3.62 17.58 28.18
CA THR A 408 4.66 18.50 27.72
C THR A 408 5.55 17.91 26.61
N ALA A 409 5.82 16.60 26.63
CA ALA A 409 6.83 15.96 25.79
C ALA A 409 6.44 14.55 25.32
N SER A 410 5.24 14.35 24.79
CA SER A 410 4.89 13.09 24.11
C SER A 410 5.66 12.93 22.81
N GLY A 411 5.87 14.01 22.05
CA GLY A 411 6.72 14.05 20.86
C GLY A 411 7.99 14.85 21.11
N VAL A 412 9.12 14.34 20.64
CA VAL A 412 10.43 15.00 20.71
C VAL A 412 11.14 14.96 19.37
N LEU A 413 11.72 16.08 18.98
CA LEU A 413 12.71 16.21 17.93
C LEU A 413 13.91 16.97 18.49
N CYS A 414 15.11 16.40 18.43
CA CYS A 414 16.29 17.08 18.97
C CYS A 414 17.56 16.74 18.21
N PHE A 415 18.54 17.62 18.31
CA PHE A 415 19.90 17.41 17.79
C PHE A 415 20.97 18.12 18.62
N THR A 416 22.22 17.66 18.43
CA THR A 416 23.43 18.35 18.90
C THR A 416 24.01 19.19 17.76
N ALA A 417 24.18 20.51 17.97
CA ALA A 417 24.88 21.41 17.06
C ALA A 417 26.40 21.43 17.33
N SER A 418 26.81 21.42 18.62
CA SER A 418 28.22 21.35 19.01
C SER A 418 28.40 20.51 20.28
N ARG A 419 29.22 19.47 20.18
CA ARG A 419 29.60 18.65 21.36
C ARG A 419 30.62 19.37 22.25
N VAL A 420 31.49 20.17 21.65
CA VAL A 420 32.55 20.89 22.38
C VAL A 420 31.97 22.00 23.26
N ARG A 421 30.91 22.67 22.74
CA ARG A 421 30.22 23.75 23.44
C ARG A 421 28.97 23.27 24.18
N ASP A 422 28.69 21.97 24.16
CA ASP A 422 27.50 21.34 24.74
C ASP A 422 26.22 22.05 24.29
N PHE A 423 26.06 22.23 22.96
CA PHE A 423 24.99 22.99 22.37
C PHE A 423 23.94 22.09 21.71
N HIS A 424 22.72 22.10 22.25
CA HIS A 424 21.59 21.26 21.81
C HIS A 424 20.35 22.11 21.55
N VAL A 425 19.57 21.67 20.56
CA VAL A 425 18.23 22.21 20.31
C VAL A 425 17.22 21.07 20.39
N ILE A 426 16.12 21.28 21.09
CA ILE A 426 15.07 20.30 21.30
C ILE A 426 13.70 20.96 21.18
N TRP A 427 12.78 20.28 20.46
CA TRP A 427 11.38 20.64 20.35
C TRP A 427 10.49 19.58 20.97
N PHE A 428 9.38 20.05 21.52
CA PHE A 428 8.41 19.24 22.21
C PHE A 428 7.03 19.39 21.57
N ARG A 429 6.29 18.29 21.54
CA ARG A 429 4.85 18.25 21.28
C ARG A 429 4.14 17.59 22.44
N THR A 430 3.03 18.19 22.86
CA THR A 430 2.14 17.62 23.86
C THR A 430 1.42 16.41 23.32
N GLU A 431 0.90 15.58 24.23
CA GLU A 431 -0.02 14.51 23.89
C GLU A 431 -1.20 15.02 23.08
N GLN A 432 -1.59 14.25 22.08
CA GLN A 432 -2.86 14.35 21.39
C GLN A 432 -3.65 13.08 21.67
N VAL A 433 -4.59 13.15 22.62
CA VAL A 433 -5.53 12.04 22.86
C VAL A 433 -6.36 11.86 21.59
N GLN A 434 -6.25 10.72 20.95
CA GLN A 434 -6.94 10.38 19.72
C GLN A 434 -7.89 9.21 19.97
N GLU A 435 -9.18 9.39 19.63
CA GLU A 435 -10.10 8.26 19.51
C GLU A 435 -9.85 7.58 18.15
N VAL A 436 -9.22 6.42 18.16
CA VAL A 436 -9.04 5.59 16.96
C VAL A 436 -10.25 4.67 16.87
N ARG A 437 -10.91 4.71 15.72
CA ARG A 437 -12.07 3.86 15.41
C ARG A 437 -11.61 2.71 14.52
N TRP A 438 -11.54 1.52 15.10
CA TRP A 438 -11.16 0.32 14.38
C TRP A 438 -12.39 -0.33 13.72
N GLY A 439 -12.21 -0.89 12.52
CA GLY A 439 -13.19 -1.76 11.90
C GLY A 439 -13.15 -3.15 12.54
N GLY A 440 -13.68 -3.27 13.77
CA GLY A 440 -13.62 -4.43 14.64
C GLY A 440 -12.46 -4.40 15.64
N GLU A 441 -12.47 -5.29 16.64
CA GLU A 441 -11.41 -5.41 17.63
C GLU A 441 -10.05 -5.65 16.95
N PRO A 442 -8.99 -4.85 17.25
CA PRO A 442 -7.71 -4.96 16.54
C PRO A 442 -6.96 -6.27 16.81
N ALA A 443 -7.23 -6.95 17.93
CA ALA A 443 -6.67 -8.27 18.21
C ALA A 443 -7.32 -9.35 17.34
N LYS A 444 -6.51 -10.20 16.67
CA LYS A 444 -7.04 -11.35 15.93
C LYS A 444 -7.46 -12.46 16.87
N PRO A 445 -8.60 -13.12 16.60
CA PRO A 445 -9.01 -14.28 17.37
C PRO A 445 -8.03 -15.44 17.18
N VAL A 446 -7.69 -16.12 18.28
CA VAL A 446 -6.89 -17.34 18.26
C VAL A 446 -7.84 -18.53 18.20
N GLU A 447 -7.75 -19.34 17.17
CA GLU A 447 -8.60 -20.52 16.98
C GLU A 447 -7.79 -21.81 17.12
N PHE A 448 -8.46 -22.87 17.59
CA PHE A 448 -7.90 -24.21 17.61
C PHE A 448 -8.36 -24.98 16.36
N ASP A 449 -7.41 -25.37 15.51
CA ASP A 449 -7.65 -26.31 14.43
C ASP A 449 -7.04 -27.69 14.81
N GLY A 450 -7.88 -28.50 15.45
CA GLY A 450 -7.55 -29.85 15.89
C GLY A 450 -6.38 -29.97 16.89
N SER A 451 -5.17 -29.64 16.51
CA SER A 451 -3.98 -29.73 17.34
C SER A 451 -3.06 -28.49 17.28
N ARG A 452 -3.39 -27.51 16.46
CA ARG A 452 -2.59 -26.30 16.28
C ARG A 452 -3.39 -25.04 16.55
N LEU A 453 -2.76 -24.05 17.21
CA LEU A 453 -3.28 -22.71 17.36
C LEU A 453 -3.11 -21.97 16.03
N ARG A 454 -4.23 -21.48 15.46
CA ARG A 454 -4.26 -20.69 14.24
C ARG A 454 -4.80 -19.30 14.57
N LEU A 455 -4.22 -18.26 13.98
CA LEU A 455 -4.83 -16.94 13.97
C LEU A 455 -5.94 -16.95 12.92
N GLY A 456 -7.19 -16.89 13.38
CA GLY A 456 -8.36 -16.80 12.50
C GLY A 456 -8.51 -15.42 11.88
N PRO A 457 -9.24 -15.28 10.75
CA PRO A 457 -9.62 -14.00 10.22
C PRO A 457 -10.61 -13.30 11.18
N ARG A 458 -10.67 -11.98 11.10
CA ARG A 458 -11.62 -11.17 11.87
C ARG A 458 -13.06 -11.57 11.55
N ARG A 459 -13.91 -11.68 12.58
CA ARG A 459 -15.32 -12.08 12.45
C ARG A 459 -16.32 -10.93 12.61
N SER A 460 -15.92 -9.85 13.29
CA SER A 460 -16.75 -8.66 13.47
C SER A 460 -16.06 -7.43 12.94
N PHE A 461 -16.81 -6.59 12.26
CA PHE A 461 -16.39 -5.30 11.71
C PHE A 461 -17.16 -4.14 12.34
N GLU A 462 -17.81 -4.38 13.47
CA GLU A 462 -18.43 -3.34 14.28
C GLU A 462 -17.36 -2.37 14.78
N VAL A 463 -17.73 -1.08 14.87
CA VAL A 463 -16.78 -0.03 15.26
C VAL A 463 -16.28 -0.27 16.68
N TRP A 464 -14.98 -0.54 16.83
CA TRP A 464 -14.28 -0.60 18.10
C TRP A 464 -13.57 0.72 18.33
N LYS A 465 -13.81 1.34 19.49
CA LYS A 465 -13.17 2.61 19.85
C LYS A 465 -12.01 2.36 20.81
N GLU A 466 -10.86 2.87 20.44
CA GLU A 466 -9.65 2.86 21.25
C GLU A 466 -9.19 4.29 21.50
N GLU A 467 -8.95 4.63 22.76
CA GLU A 467 -8.36 5.90 23.14
C GLU A 467 -6.84 5.73 23.16
N VAL A 468 -6.15 6.30 22.18
CA VAL A 468 -4.68 6.28 22.11
C VAL A 468 -4.14 7.47 22.88
N ARG A 469 -3.39 7.18 23.96
CA ARG A 469 -2.70 8.15 24.80
C ARG A 469 -1.18 8.07 24.64
N GLY A 470 -0.47 9.10 25.14
CA GLY A 470 1.00 9.15 25.10
C GLY A 470 1.59 9.36 23.72
N LYS A 471 0.79 9.77 22.75
CA LYS A 471 1.21 10.06 21.38
C LYS A 471 0.97 11.52 21.02
N SER A 472 1.98 12.17 20.45
CA SER A 472 1.83 13.51 19.87
C SER A 472 1.43 13.45 18.39
N GLN A 473 1.17 14.62 17.80
CA GLN A 473 1.18 14.74 16.35
C GLN A 473 2.54 14.32 15.80
N ALA A 474 2.54 13.49 14.75
CA ALA A 474 3.77 13.02 14.13
C ALA A 474 4.56 14.18 13.48
N TRP A 475 5.89 14.10 13.54
CA TRP A 475 6.78 15.04 12.87
C TRP A 475 6.75 14.80 11.35
N ARG A 476 6.51 15.86 10.59
CA ARG A 476 6.49 15.77 9.11
C ARG A 476 7.92 15.68 8.56
N PRO A 477 8.14 15.02 7.41
CA PRO A 477 9.45 14.97 6.76
C PRO A 477 10.10 16.34 6.59
N ALA A 478 9.35 17.34 6.12
CA ALA A 478 9.83 18.71 5.95
C ALA A 478 10.28 19.38 7.26
N GLU A 479 9.65 19.06 8.40
CA GLU A 479 10.07 19.55 9.71
C GLU A 479 11.38 18.93 10.18
N ILE A 480 11.61 17.66 9.85
CA ILE A 480 12.86 16.96 10.15
C ILE A 480 14.00 17.50 9.26
N GLU A 481 13.72 17.78 7.98
CA GLU A 481 14.66 18.39 7.05
C GLU A 481 15.03 19.81 7.48
N ALA A 482 14.06 20.61 7.90
CA ALA A 482 14.31 21.95 8.45
C ALA A 482 15.20 21.92 9.71
N ALA A 483 14.97 20.96 10.60
CA ALA A 483 15.82 20.76 11.77
C ALA A 483 17.26 20.36 11.36
N ALA A 484 17.42 19.57 10.29
CA ALA A 484 18.73 19.21 9.75
C ALA A 484 19.45 20.42 9.16
N GLU A 485 18.74 21.29 8.45
CA GLU A 485 19.28 22.52 7.89
C GLU A 485 19.70 23.49 9.00
N LEU A 486 18.86 23.69 10.01
CA LEU A 486 19.20 24.52 11.20
C LEU A 486 20.45 23.96 11.89
N ARG A 487 20.52 22.64 12.09
CA ARG A 487 21.70 21.99 12.67
C ARG A 487 22.95 22.29 11.86
N SER A 488 22.90 22.16 10.54
CA SER A 488 24.03 22.43 9.65
C SER A 488 24.49 23.90 9.74
N THR A 489 23.53 24.82 9.76
CA THR A 489 23.80 26.26 9.93
C THR A 489 24.47 26.54 11.27
N LEU A 490 23.94 26.01 12.36
CA LEU A 490 24.52 26.19 13.70
C LEU A 490 25.93 25.58 13.81
N MET A 491 26.17 24.42 13.20
CA MET A 491 27.51 23.81 13.19
C MET A 491 28.55 24.66 12.46
N SER A 492 28.13 25.50 11.51
CA SER A 492 29.03 26.44 10.80
C SER A 492 29.28 27.74 11.58
N LEU A 493 28.41 28.08 12.52
CA LEU A 493 28.48 29.32 13.30
C LEU A 493 29.11 29.11 14.71
N LEU A 494 29.06 27.89 15.25
CA LEU A 494 29.57 27.51 16.58
C LEU A 494 30.96 26.87 16.51
#